data_23d6fb3e69737d3bd92d11afc9e58189
#
_entry.id   23d6fb3e69737d3bd92d11afc9e58189
#
_cell.length_a   1.000
_cell.length_b   1.000
_cell.length_c   1.000
_cell.angle_alpha   90.00
_cell.angle_beta   90.00
_cell.angle_gamma   90.00
#
_symmetry.space_group_name_H-M   'P 1'
#
loop_
_entity.id
_entity.type
_entity.pdbx_description
1 polymer ?
#
loop_
_entity_poly.entity_id
_entity_poly.type
_entity_poly.pdbx_seq_one_letter_code
_entity_poly.pdbx_strand_id
1 'polypeptide(L)'
;MTGGKWTTVDRVVSVGDDEAVGIRNVPNTLAIFDTHFPRFHVLPGVLILGSLGTLCGELLEKKTGRRWRLSGADRVAFRHFVQPGDELELTVKLKDLGDDEAVLSGEASVDGNVVTRARKLHARPVE
;
A
#
# COMPACT_ATOMS: atom_id res chain seq x y z
N MET A 1 11.69 11.92 -5.93
CA MET A 1 11.64 10.62 -5.35
C MET A 1 10.28 10.29 -4.81
N THR A 2 9.82 9.16 -5.13
CA THR A 2 8.47 8.80 -4.80
C THR A 2 8.41 8.02 -3.52
N GLY A 3 7.45 8.34 -2.67
CA GLY A 3 7.09 7.57 -1.50
C GLY A 3 8.17 7.37 -0.46
N GLY A 4 9.41 7.50 -0.81
CA GLY A 4 10.51 7.22 0.08
C GLY A 4 10.58 5.75 0.47
N LYS A 5 11.57 5.42 1.28
CA LYS A 5 11.86 4.05 1.66
C LYS A 5 10.81 3.42 2.57
N TRP A 6 9.95 4.23 3.19
CA TRP A 6 8.98 3.73 4.17
C TRP A 6 7.64 3.35 3.56
N THR A 7 7.37 3.78 2.34
CA THR A 7 6.11 3.50 1.66
C THR A 7 6.31 2.71 0.37
N THR A 8 7.48 2.12 0.19
CA THR A 8 7.80 1.39 -1.03
C THR A 8 7.12 0.03 -1.09
N VAL A 9 7.09 -0.48 -2.30
CA VAL A 9 6.76 -1.87 -2.58
C VAL A 9 8.05 -2.49 -3.11
N ASP A 10 8.52 -3.56 -2.48
CA ASP A 10 9.79 -4.17 -2.87
C ASP A 10 9.71 -4.83 -4.23
N ARG A 11 8.56 -5.41 -4.54
CA ARG A 11 8.35 -6.07 -5.81
C ARG A 11 6.90 -5.97 -6.23
N VAL A 12 6.67 -5.51 -7.45
CA VAL A 12 5.34 -5.55 -8.06
C VAL A 12 5.21 -6.91 -8.75
N VAL A 13 4.31 -7.75 -8.24
CA VAL A 13 4.14 -9.11 -8.74
C VAL A 13 3.37 -9.12 -10.05
N SER A 14 2.29 -8.37 -10.10
CA SER A 14 1.46 -8.30 -11.30
C SER A 14 0.67 -6.99 -11.33
N VAL A 15 0.43 -6.48 -12.52
CA VAL A 15 -0.45 -5.34 -12.74
C VAL A 15 -1.39 -5.75 -13.89
N GLY A 16 -2.63 -6.05 -13.54
CA GLY A 16 -3.66 -6.40 -14.51
C GLY A 16 -4.47 -5.20 -14.95
N ASP A 17 -5.68 -5.44 -15.45
CA ASP A 17 -6.55 -4.36 -15.88
C ASP A 17 -7.18 -3.61 -14.70
N ASP A 18 -7.59 -4.34 -13.67
CA ASP A 18 -8.29 -3.76 -12.52
C ASP A 18 -7.70 -4.19 -11.19
N GLU A 19 -6.59 -4.91 -11.18
CA GLU A 19 -5.98 -5.42 -9.96
C GLU A 19 -4.47 -5.38 -10.07
N ALA A 20 -3.79 -5.06 -8.97
CA ALA A 20 -2.35 -5.15 -8.88
C ALA A 20 -1.97 -5.82 -7.57
N VAL A 21 -0.91 -6.62 -7.62
CA VAL A 21 -0.38 -7.37 -6.47
C VAL A 21 1.09 -7.02 -6.31
N GLY A 22 1.50 -6.79 -5.09
CA GLY A 22 2.89 -6.48 -4.76
C GLY A 22 3.32 -7.10 -3.45
N ILE A 23 4.61 -7.07 -3.21
CA ILE A 23 5.23 -7.63 -2.00
C ILE A 23 6.06 -6.53 -1.33
N ARG A 24 5.95 -6.46 -0.02
CA ARG A 24 6.84 -5.65 0.79
C ARG A 24 7.39 -6.49 1.93
N ASN A 25 8.72 -6.55 2.04
CA ASN A 25 9.38 -7.18 3.16
C ASN A 25 9.60 -6.16 4.27
N VAL A 26 9.51 -6.60 5.51
CA VAL A 26 9.70 -5.72 6.67
C VAL A 26 11.05 -6.06 7.30
N PRO A 27 12.12 -5.32 6.99
CA PRO A 27 13.44 -5.63 7.53
C PRO A 27 13.62 -5.12 8.96
N ASN A 28 14.49 -5.79 9.73
CA ASN A 28 14.84 -5.35 11.07
C ASN A 28 15.54 -3.99 11.09
N THR A 29 16.17 -3.63 9.99
CA THR A 29 16.98 -2.42 9.87
C THR A 29 16.18 -1.19 9.46
N LEU A 30 14.84 -1.30 9.37
CA LEU A 30 14.02 -0.16 9.02
C LEU A 30 14.15 0.91 10.12
N ALA A 31 14.58 2.11 9.73
CA ALA A 31 14.92 3.19 10.67
C ALA A 31 13.75 3.59 11.58
N ILE A 32 12.51 3.42 11.10
CA ILE A 32 11.32 3.76 11.87
C ILE A 32 11.25 2.98 13.20
N PHE A 33 11.76 1.76 13.23
CA PHE A 33 11.73 0.95 14.45
C PHE A 33 12.63 1.53 15.55
N ASP A 34 13.74 2.16 15.16
CA ASP A 34 14.67 2.73 16.13
C ASP A 34 14.15 4.01 16.78
N THR A 35 13.35 4.77 16.04
CA THR A 35 12.91 6.08 16.48
C THR A 35 11.52 6.08 17.10
N HIS A 36 10.62 5.19 16.66
CA HIS A 36 9.22 5.21 17.08
C HIS A 36 8.82 4.05 17.99
N PHE A 37 9.42 2.88 17.80
CA PHE A 37 9.04 1.69 18.57
C PHE A 37 10.28 0.96 19.07
N PRO A 38 11.02 1.56 20.02
CA PRO A 38 12.30 0.99 20.45
C PRO A 38 12.19 -0.36 21.16
N ARG A 39 11.02 -0.67 21.71
CA ARG A 39 10.82 -1.93 22.45
C ARG A 39 9.88 -2.90 21.77
N PHE A 40 8.97 -2.38 20.97
CA PHE A 40 7.95 -3.18 20.29
C PHE A 40 7.98 -2.81 18.83
N HIS A 41 8.71 -3.58 18.05
CA HIS A 41 8.93 -3.28 16.64
C HIS A 41 7.72 -3.72 15.83
N VAL A 42 6.85 -2.78 15.48
CA VAL A 42 5.74 -3.01 14.57
C VAL A 42 5.78 -1.99 13.46
N LEU A 43 5.36 -2.40 12.28
CA LEU A 43 5.26 -1.48 11.15
C LEU A 43 4.01 -0.61 11.34
N PRO A 44 4.13 0.72 11.37
CA PRO A 44 2.96 1.58 11.50
C PRO A 44 1.97 1.36 10.36
N GLY A 45 0.67 1.36 10.70
CA GLY A 45 -0.38 1.15 9.71
C GLY A 45 -0.38 2.18 8.59
N VAL A 46 0.01 3.43 8.88
CA VAL A 46 0.09 4.47 7.85
C VAL A 46 1.11 4.12 6.77
N LEU A 47 2.16 3.38 7.09
CA LEU A 47 3.14 2.95 6.10
C LEU A 47 2.59 1.81 5.24
N ILE A 48 1.73 0.97 5.80
CA ILE A 48 1.03 -0.06 5.02
C ILE A 48 0.10 0.61 4.01
N LEU A 49 -0.64 1.63 4.44
CA LEU A 49 -1.47 2.42 3.53
C LEU A 49 -0.65 3.08 2.45
N GLY A 50 0.52 3.61 2.80
CA GLY A 50 1.44 4.20 1.83
C GLY A 50 1.88 3.21 0.77
N SER A 51 2.18 1.97 1.18
CA SER A 51 2.54 0.90 0.23
C SER A 51 1.38 0.55 -0.68
N LEU A 52 0.16 0.45 -0.13
CA LEU A 52 -1.04 0.23 -0.94
C LEU A 52 -1.24 1.37 -1.94
N GLY A 53 -1.00 2.62 -1.50
CA GLY A 53 -1.09 3.78 -2.38
C GLY A 53 -0.08 3.74 -3.52
N THR A 54 1.13 3.29 -3.25
CA THR A 54 2.16 3.12 -4.28
C THR A 54 1.68 2.10 -5.32
N LEU A 55 1.10 1.01 -4.87
CA LEU A 55 0.58 -0.03 -5.77
C LEU A 55 -0.61 0.48 -6.59
N CYS A 56 -1.49 1.28 -5.98
CA CYS A 56 -2.57 1.95 -6.71
C CYS A 56 -2.02 2.82 -7.83
N GLY A 57 -0.95 3.56 -7.55
CA GLY A 57 -0.30 4.40 -8.56
C GLY A 57 0.21 3.60 -9.73
N GLU A 58 0.81 2.43 -9.46
CA GLU A 58 1.29 1.54 -10.52
C GLU A 58 0.15 1.06 -11.42
N LEU A 59 -0.96 0.64 -10.80
CA LEU A 59 -2.12 0.18 -11.54
C LEU A 59 -2.71 1.29 -12.41
N LEU A 60 -2.89 2.47 -11.83
CA LEU A 60 -3.52 3.60 -12.53
C LEU A 60 -2.62 4.16 -13.62
N GLU A 61 -1.31 4.17 -13.41
CA GLU A 61 -0.39 4.64 -14.44
C GLU A 61 -0.41 3.71 -15.65
N LYS A 62 -0.42 2.40 -15.41
CA LYS A 62 -0.55 1.43 -16.50
C LYS A 62 -1.85 1.63 -17.26
N LYS A 63 -2.94 1.89 -16.54
CA LYS A 63 -4.27 1.98 -17.14
C LYS A 63 -4.51 3.29 -17.88
N THR A 64 -3.98 4.39 -17.37
CA THR A 64 -4.30 5.73 -17.89
C THR A 64 -3.14 6.44 -18.58
N GLY A 65 -1.92 5.99 -18.35
CA GLY A 65 -0.72 6.68 -18.83
C GLY A 65 -0.35 7.92 -18.03
N ARG A 66 -1.11 8.22 -16.96
CA ARG A 66 -0.86 9.36 -16.06
C ARG A 66 -0.38 8.86 -14.71
N ARG A 67 0.33 9.74 -14.02
CA ARG A 67 0.76 9.45 -12.65
C ARG A 67 -0.36 9.81 -11.67
N TRP A 68 -0.56 8.96 -10.67
CA TRP A 68 -1.58 9.13 -9.66
C TRP A 68 -0.98 8.99 -8.28
N ARG A 69 -1.61 9.60 -7.30
CA ARG A 69 -1.22 9.45 -5.89
C ARG A 69 -2.44 9.24 -5.03
N LEU A 70 -2.23 8.58 -3.89
CA LEU A 70 -3.28 8.38 -2.91
C LEU A 70 -3.65 9.74 -2.29
N SER A 71 -4.93 10.06 -2.25
CA SER A 71 -5.43 11.30 -1.67
C SER A 71 -6.21 11.07 -0.38
N GLY A 72 -6.63 9.86 -0.11
CA GLY A 72 -7.34 9.54 1.11
C GLY A 72 -7.71 8.07 1.20
N ALA A 73 -8.22 7.68 2.36
CA ALA A 73 -8.67 6.32 2.58
C ALA A 73 -9.84 6.35 3.56
N ASP A 74 -10.84 5.48 3.33
CA ASP A 74 -11.99 5.33 4.19
C ASP A 74 -12.18 3.88 4.58
N ARG A 75 -12.73 3.67 5.77
CA ARG A 75 -13.08 2.34 6.27
C ARG A 75 -11.85 1.42 6.29
N VAL A 76 -10.80 1.92 6.95
CA VAL A 76 -9.55 1.18 7.09
C VAL A 76 -9.59 0.44 8.42
N ALA A 77 -9.30 -0.86 8.37
CA ALA A 77 -9.18 -1.68 9.56
C ALA A 77 -7.78 -2.27 9.63
N PHE A 78 -7.14 -2.09 10.78
CA PHE A 78 -5.85 -2.71 11.07
C PHE A 78 -6.12 -3.83 12.08
N ARG A 79 -5.89 -5.08 11.67
CA ARG A 79 -6.32 -6.24 12.46
C ARG A 79 -5.19 -6.88 13.26
N HIS A 80 -3.97 -6.84 12.72
CA HIS A 80 -2.82 -7.48 13.35
C HIS A 80 -1.60 -6.60 13.19
N PHE A 81 -0.68 -6.73 14.12
CA PHE A 81 0.60 -6.03 14.02
C PHE A 81 1.48 -6.71 12.98
N VAL A 82 2.25 -5.90 12.27
CA VAL A 82 3.23 -6.36 11.28
C VAL A 82 4.61 -6.10 11.86
N GLN A 83 5.43 -7.12 11.88
CA GLN A 83 6.72 -7.11 12.57
C GLN A 83 7.88 -7.32 11.60
N PRO A 84 9.11 -7.00 12.03
CA PRO A 84 10.30 -7.33 11.24
C PRO A 84 10.32 -8.81 10.89
N GLY A 85 10.68 -9.12 9.66
CA GLY A 85 10.67 -10.48 9.15
C GLY A 85 9.40 -10.89 8.44
N ASP A 86 8.32 -10.14 8.62
CA ASP A 86 7.07 -10.42 7.92
C ASP A 86 7.19 -10.03 6.44
N GLU A 87 6.50 -10.78 5.60
CA GLU A 87 6.35 -10.44 4.19
C GLU A 87 4.90 -10.05 3.97
N LEU A 88 4.70 -8.80 3.56
CA LEU A 88 3.35 -8.30 3.25
C LEU A 88 3.03 -8.58 1.80
N GLU A 89 1.92 -9.28 1.58
CA GLU A 89 1.32 -9.37 0.26
C GLU A 89 0.28 -8.27 0.15
N LEU A 90 0.43 -7.42 -0.85
CA LEU A 90 -0.42 -6.24 -1.06
C LEU A 90 -1.26 -6.46 -2.30
N THR A 91 -2.55 -6.19 -2.19
CA THR A 91 -3.47 -6.30 -3.33
C THR A 91 -4.33 -5.05 -3.38
N VAL A 92 -4.44 -4.44 -4.55
CA VAL A 92 -5.37 -3.34 -4.77
C VAL A 92 -6.26 -3.68 -5.95
N LYS A 93 -7.53 -3.24 -5.86
CA LYS A 93 -8.53 -3.49 -6.91
C LYS A 93 -9.20 -2.17 -7.26
N LEU A 94 -9.29 -1.89 -8.55
CA LEU A 94 -9.96 -0.70 -9.04
C LEU A 94 -11.47 -0.89 -8.96
N LYS A 95 -12.15 0.10 -8.35
CA LYS A 95 -13.60 0.07 -8.20
C LYS A 95 -14.27 1.09 -9.11
N ASP A 96 -13.69 2.27 -9.24
CA ASP A 96 -14.25 3.33 -10.07
C ASP A 96 -13.13 4.21 -10.59
N LEU A 97 -13.21 4.60 -11.85
CA LEU A 97 -12.20 5.44 -12.48
C LEU A 97 -12.88 6.58 -13.22
N GLY A 98 -12.63 7.79 -12.75
CA GLY A 98 -13.04 9.02 -13.42
C GLY A 98 -11.82 9.74 -13.98
N ASP A 99 -12.05 10.94 -14.53
CA ASP A 99 -10.99 11.73 -15.13
C ASP A 99 -10.01 12.27 -14.08
N ASP A 100 -10.51 12.69 -12.93
CA ASP A 100 -9.69 13.33 -11.91
C ASP A 100 -9.73 12.61 -10.56
N GLU A 101 -10.39 11.48 -10.47
CA GLU A 101 -10.49 10.73 -9.24
C GLU A 101 -10.67 9.25 -9.53
N ALA A 102 -10.05 8.41 -8.73
CA ALA A 102 -10.24 6.97 -8.79
C ALA A 102 -10.52 6.43 -7.39
N VAL A 103 -11.32 5.38 -7.30
CA VAL A 103 -11.61 4.67 -6.06
C VAL A 103 -11.18 3.23 -6.22
N LEU A 104 -10.38 2.77 -5.27
CA LEU A 104 -9.88 1.41 -5.24
C LEU A 104 -10.18 0.79 -3.87
N SER A 105 -9.97 -0.50 -3.73
CA SER A 105 -9.88 -1.15 -2.44
C SER A 105 -8.51 -1.74 -2.29
N GLY A 106 -8.06 -1.94 -1.04
CA GLY A 106 -6.74 -2.47 -0.79
C GLY A 106 -6.73 -3.42 0.39
N GLU A 107 -5.80 -4.34 0.37
CA GLU A 107 -5.67 -5.35 1.40
C GLU A 107 -4.20 -5.73 1.54
N ALA A 108 -3.76 -5.91 2.78
CA ALA A 108 -2.42 -6.43 3.06
C ALA A 108 -2.57 -7.68 3.91
N SER A 109 -1.78 -8.71 3.61
CA SER A 109 -1.81 -9.97 4.35
C SER A 109 -0.41 -10.47 4.65
N VAL A 110 -0.30 -11.27 5.71
CA VAL A 110 0.93 -11.97 6.08
C VAL A 110 0.55 -13.43 6.23
N ASP A 111 1.23 -14.30 5.48
CA ASP A 111 0.97 -15.75 5.50
C ASP A 111 -0.51 -16.09 5.28
N GLY A 112 -1.17 -15.34 4.40
CA GLY A 112 -2.58 -15.57 4.06
C GLY A 112 -3.57 -14.92 5.03
N ASN A 113 -3.10 -14.31 6.12
CA ASN A 113 -3.98 -13.65 7.08
C ASN A 113 -4.03 -12.15 6.82
N VAL A 114 -5.23 -11.62 6.64
CA VAL A 114 -5.42 -10.19 6.39
C VAL A 114 -5.03 -9.40 7.64
N VAL A 115 -4.06 -8.50 7.50
CA VAL A 115 -3.63 -7.64 8.60
C VAL A 115 -4.16 -6.22 8.46
N THR A 116 -4.45 -5.80 7.24
CA THR A 116 -5.01 -4.47 6.98
C THR A 116 -5.98 -4.57 5.81
N ARG A 117 -7.12 -3.91 5.95
CA ARG A 117 -8.09 -3.81 4.86
C ARG A 117 -8.56 -2.36 4.74
N ALA A 118 -8.47 -1.82 3.54
CA ALA A 118 -9.00 -0.50 3.22
C ALA A 118 -10.13 -0.69 2.21
N ARG A 119 -11.35 -0.34 2.60
CA ARG A 119 -12.50 -0.51 1.70
C ARG A 119 -12.51 0.51 0.59
N LYS A 120 -12.00 1.71 0.87
CA LYS A 120 -11.90 2.77 -0.14
C LYS A 120 -10.55 3.44 -0.05
N LEU A 121 -9.83 3.41 -1.14
CA LEU A 121 -8.60 4.17 -1.34
C LEU A 121 -8.90 5.15 -2.46
N HIS A 122 -8.70 6.44 -2.17
CA HIS A 122 -8.95 7.49 -3.14
C HIS A 122 -7.64 7.95 -3.75
N ALA A 123 -7.60 8.08 -5.06
CA ALA A 123 -6.42 8.53 -5.77
C ALA A 123 -6.78 9.66 -6.73
N ARG A 124 -5.82 10.55 -6.95
CA ARG A 124 -5.96 11.68 -7.88
C ARG A 124 -4.72 11.79 -8.75
N PRO A 125 -4.89 12.29 -9.98
CA PRO A 125 -3.72 12.49 -10.86
C PRO A 125 -2.73 13.48 -10.27
N VAL A 126 -1.46 13.23 -10.51
CA VAL A 126 -0.38 14.16 -10.19
C VAL A 126 -0.15 15.04 -11.41
N GLU A 127 -0.18 16.35 -11.21
CA GLU A 127 0.05 17.26 -12.32
C GLU A 127 1.51 17.59 -12.51
#